data_7ee8347655162950c7db27410174fccf
#
_entry.id   7ee8347655162950c7db27410174fccf
#
_cell.length_a   1.000
_cell.length_b   1.000
_cell.length_c   1.000
_cell.angle_alpha   90.00
_cell.angle_beta   90.00
_cell.angle_gamma   90.00
#
_symmetry.space_group_name_H-M   'P 1'
#
loop_
_entity.id
_entity.type
_entity.pdbx_description
1 polymer ?
#
loop_
_entity_poly.entity_id
_entity_poly.type
_entity_poly.pdbx_seq_one_letter_code
_entity_poly.pdbx_strand_id
1 'polypeptide(L)'
;MNREIYNTYAEQYLENGVDAEKIDTPFSEKDEHYVFWYRQMLNGIPFTSEIWERSTRETPTETSVYVRYDKDGIFGLKAENLYVVGDELEKMNIITPQAAIDVYVKEYSKAIHFETTEITNAELNYVVVLDKDGMYARPAWVITMVTEMPVENDPLQETLPENTVIAISADTGVILERETDTR
;
A
#
# COMPACT_ATOMS: atom_id res chain seq x y z
N MET A 1 7.85 -15.24 9.48
CA MET A 1 8.26 -15.27 8.04
C MET A 1 8.34 -16.72 7.63
N ASN A 2 7.75 -17.12 6.50
CA ASN A 2 7.81 -18.50 6.03
C ASN A 2 9.25 -18.78 5.55
N ARG A 3 9.79 -19.96 5.88
CA ARG A 3 11.16 -20.38 5.54
C ARG A 3 11.42 -20.37 4.02
N GLU A 4 10.39 -20.66 3.21
CA GLU A 4 10.46 -20.57 1.75
C GLU A 4 10.69 -19.15 1.25
N ILE A 5 9.97 -18.17 1.81
CA ILE A 5 10.14 -16.74 1.47
C ILE A 5 11.56 -16.28 1.82
N TYR A 6 12.08 -16.71 2.97
CA TYR A 6 13.44 -16.36 3.36
C TYR A 6 14.48 -16.94 2.39
N ASN A 7 14.32 -18.20 1.96
CA ASN A 7 15.23 -18.83 1.01
C ASN A 7 15.18 -18.14 -0.36
N THR A 8 14.00 -17.74 -0.85
CA THR A 8 13.87 -16.99 -2.11
C THR A 8 14.57 -15.64 -2.05
N TYR A 9 14.44 -14.91 -0.94
CA TYR A 9 15.20 -13.68 -0.75
C TYR A 9 16.71 -13.91 -0.64
N ALA A 10 17.14 -14.98 0.02
CA ALA A 10 18.54 -15.34 0.12
C ALA A 10 19.15 -15.64 -1.27
N GLU A 11 18.44 -16.35 -2.13
CA GLU A 11 18.87 -16.63 -3.50
C GLU A 11 19.00 -15.34 -4.34
N GLN A 12 18.02 -14.43 -4.26
CA GLN A 12 18.09 -13.14 -4.93
C GLN A 12 19.25 -12.25 -4.44
N TYR A 13 19.58 -12.32 -3.14
CA TYR A 13 20.74 -11.60 -2.61
C TYR A 13 22.06 -12.19 -3.10
N LEU A 14 22.15 -13.51 -3.26
CA LEU A 14 23.34 -14.18 -3.81
C LEU A 14 23.56 -13.81 -5.28
N GLU A 15 22.52 -13.75 -6.09
CA GLU A 15 22.60 -13.32 -7.50
C GLU A 15 23.07 -11.86 -7.64
N ASN A 16 22.80 -11.00 -6.65
CA ASN A 16 23.23 -9.61 -6.62
C ASN A 16 24.60 -9.38 -5.96
N GLY A 17 25.38 -10.44 -5.68
CA GLY A 17 26.74 -10.34 -5.18
C GLY A 17 26.86 -9.98 -3.70
N VAL A 18 25.83 -10.22 -2.90
CA VAL A 18 25.88 -10.09 -1.45
C VAL A 18 26.52 -11.34 -0.84
N ASP A 19 27.41 -11.12 0.10
CA ASP A 19 28.32 -12.12 0.70
C ASP A 19 27.53 -13.34 1.26
N ALA A 20 27.67 -14.48 0.62
CA ALA A 20 26.96 -15.72 0.93
C ALA A 20 27.20 -16.21 2.37
N GLU A 21 28.34 -15.90 2.96
CA GLU A 21 28.66 -16.29 4.33
C GLU A 21 27.74 -15.69 5.39
N LYS A 22 27.04 -14.58 5.08
CA LYS A 22 26.07 -13.94 5.99
C LYS A 22 24.66 -14.53 5.89
N ILE A 23 24.38 -15.30 4.84
CA ILE A 23 23.04 -15.82 4.57
C ILE A 23 22.89 -17.26 5.08
N ASP A 24 24.00 -17.93 5.29
CA ASP A 24 24.06 -19.37 5.65
C ASP A 24 23.93 -19.66 7.15
N THR A 25 23.56 -18.66 7.95
CA THR A 25 23.16 -18.89 9.34
C THR A 25 21.73 -19.46 9.37
N PRO A 26 21.55 -20.72 9.80
CA PRO A 26 20.22 -21.29 9.87
C PRO A 26 19.37 -20.45 10.83
N PHE A 27 18.17 -20.08 10.37
CA PHE A 27 17.19 -19.37 11.17
C PHE A 27 16.91 -20.18 12.46
N SER A 28 17.04 -19.54 13.61
CA SER A 28 16.89 -20.13 14.93
C SER A 28 15.78 -19.42 15.72
N GLU A 29 15.36 -19.99 16.85
CA GLU A 29 14.42 -19.34 17.77
C GLU A 29 14.90 -17.95 18.25
N LYS A 30 16.21 -17.69 18.16
CA LYS A 30 16.76 -16.36 18.53
C LYS A 30 16.48 -15.29 17.49
N ASP A 31 16.18 -15.71 16.27
CA ASP A 31 15.91 -14.83 15.14
C ASP A 31 14.40 -14.56 14.98
N GLU A 32 13.57 -15.25 15.79
CA GLU A 32 12.13 -15.01 15.81
C GLU A 32 11.81 -13.61 16.33
N HIS A 33 11.03 -12.89 15.55
CA HIS A 33 10.54 -11.59 15.94
C HIS A 33 9.15 -11.33 15.37
N TYR A 34 8.44 -10.41 16.01
CA TYR A 34 7.15 -9.92 15.57
C TYR A 34 7.30 -8.52 15.00
N VAL A 35 6.55 -8.23 13.94
CA VAL A 35 6.42 -6.89 13.39
C VAL A 35 4.98 -6.46 13.52
N PHE A 36 4.76 -5.38 14.26
CA PHE A 36 3.45 -4.76 14.42
C PHE A 36 3.38 -3.52 13.56
N TRP A 37 2.37 -3.45 12.71
CA TRP A 37 2.12 -2.32 11.82
C TRP A 37 0.96 -1.51 12.35
N TYR A 38 1.17 -0.20 12.48
CA TYR A 38 0.17 0.75 12.92
C TYR A 38 0.03 1.86 11.90
N ARG A 39 -1.17 2.45 11.87
CA ARG A 39 -1.48 3.63 11.04
C ARG A 39 -1.92 4.77 11.93
N GLN A 40 -1.64 5.99 11.50
CA GLN A 40 -2.21 7.17 12.13
C GLN A 40 -3.72 7.17 11.94
N MET A 41 -4.44 7.56 12.99
CA MET A 41 -5.91 7.63 12.98
C MET A 41 -6.37 9.06 13.26
N LEU A 42 -7.46 9.47 12.61
CA LEU A 42 -8.18 10.71 12.90
C LEU A 42 -9.68 10.39 12.97
N ASN A 43 -10.31 10.66 14.11
CA ASN A 43 -11.73 10.41 14.34
C ASN A 43 -12.20 8.98 13.98
N GLY A 44 -11.34 7.99 14.21
CA GLY A 44 -11.65 6.59 13.91
C GLY A 44 -11.42 6.17 12.46
N ILE A 45 -11.00 7.07 11.58
CA ILE A 45 -10.63 6.78 10.19
C ILE A 45 -9.10 6.78 10.09
N PRO A 46 -8.48 5.73 9.52
CA PRO A 46 -7.03 5.69 9.35
C PRO A 46 -6.57 6.61 8.22
N PHE A 47 -5.35 7.12 8.34
CA PHE A 47 -4.60 7.58 7.17
C PHE A 47 -4.14 6.37 6.38
N THR A 48 -4.12 6.48 5.06
CA THR A 48 -3.68 5.37 4.22
C THR A 48 -2.21 5.02 4.49
N SER A 49 -1.92 3.73 4.55
CA SER A 49 -0.57 3.16 4.53
C SER A 49 -0.23 2.56 3.17
N GLU A 50 -1.19 2.56 2.25
CA GLU A 50 -1.04 2.01 0.92
C GLU A 50 -0.53 3.09 -0.04
N ILE A 51 0.36 2.69 -0.93
CA ILE A 51 0.78 3.51 -2.06
C ILE A 51 -0.33 3.40 -3.10
N TRP A 52 -1.21 4.40 -3.15
CA TRP A 52 -2.40 4.42 -4.01
C TRP A 52 -2.16 5.03 -5.40
N GLU A 53 -0.88 5.30 -5.72
CA GLU A 53 -0.46 5.78 -7.02
C GLU A 53 0.98 5.35 -7.33
N ARG A 54 1.33 5.31 -8.62
CA ARG A 54 2.73 5.18 -9.04
C ARG A 54 3.53 6.35 -8.48
N SER A 55 3.90 6.20 -7.21
CA SER A 55 4.61 7.23 -6.49
C SER A 55 5.94 7.47 -7.18
N THR A 56 6.14 8.70 -7.63
CA THR A 56 7.50 9.19 -7.66
C THR A 56 7.95 9.23 -6.20
N ARG A 57 9.10 8.65 -5.89
CA ARG A 57 9.66 8.54 -4.52
C ARG A 57 9.84 9.88 -3.79
N GLU A 58 9.44 10.99 -4.41
CA GLU A 58 9.79 12.35 -3.95
C GLU A 58 8.85 12.93 -2.89
N THR A 59 7.60 12.48 -2.83
CA THR A 59 6.63 12.91 -1.80
C THR A 59 5.73 11.75 -1.36
N PRO A 60 6.24 10.82 -0.53
CA PRO A 60 5.39 9.77 0.01
C PRO A 60 4.33 10.39 0.94
N THR A 61 3.07 10.01 0.74
CA THR A 61 1.93 10.51 1.52
C THR A 61 1.31 9.44 2.41
N GLU A 62 1.72 8.21 2.24
CA GLU A 62 1.31 7.10 3.09
C GLU A 62 1.93 7.19 4.48
N THR A 63 1.15 6.91 5.52
CA THR A 63 1.65 6.90 6.89
C THR A 63 1.97 5.48 7.33
N SER A 64 3.10 5.29 7.98
CA SER A 64 3.43 4.01 8.57
C SER A 64 4.15 4.15 9.91
N VAL A 65 3.78 3.28 10.84
CA VAL A 65 4.52 3.05 12.07
C VAL A 65 4.69 1.55 12.22
N TYR A 66 5.92 1.09 12.34
CA TYR A 66 6.12 -0.29 12.67
C TYR A 66 7.06 -0.48 13.86
N VAL A 67 6.76 -1.50 14.64
CA VAL A 67 7.50 -1.87 15.84
C VAL A 67 8.00 -3.29 15.65
N ARG A 68 9.28 -3.51 15.85
CA ARG A 68 9.90 -4.84 15.89
C ARG A 68 10.08 -5.26 17.34
N TYR A 69 9.60 -6.43 17.66
CA TYR A 69 9.60 -6.98 18.99
C TYR A 69 10.09 -8.43 18.99
N ASP A 70 11.00 -8.75 19.84
CA ASP A 70 11.48 -10.10 20.08
C ASP A 70 11.33 -10.50 21.57
N LYS A 71 11.90 -11.61 21.97
CA LYS A 71 11.88 -12.12 23.34
C LYS A 71 12.53 -11.17 24.38
N ASP A 72 13.41 -10.30 23.94
CA ASP A 72 14.14 -9.34 24.79
C ASP A 72 13.46 -7.96 24.83
N GLY A 73 12.38 -7.77 24.04
CA GLY A 73 11.56 -6.57 24.01
C GLY A 73 11.56 -5.86 22.64
N ILE A 74 11.26 -4.56 22.66
CA ILE A 74 11.26 -3.73 21.45
C ILE A 74 12.71 -3.44 21.04
N PHE A 75 13.11 -3.89 19.87
CA PHE A 75 14.44 -3.63 19.31
C PHE A 75 14.44 -2.72 18.07
N GLY A 76 13.28 -2.35 17.55
CA GLY A 76 13.16 -1.43 16.45
C GLY A 76 11.82 -0.72 16.42
N LEU A 77 11.85 0.58 16.11
CA LEU A 77 10.67 1.40 15.86
C LEU A 77 10.98 2.32 14.69
N LYS A 78 10.07 2.37 13.72
CA LYS A 78 10.12 3.34 12.63
C LYS A 78 8.76 3.99 12.48
N ALA A 79 8.73 5.30 12.35
CA ALA A 79 7.54 6.06 12.06
C ALA A 79 7.82 6.99 10.88
N GLU A 80 6.98 6.94 9.86
CA GLU A 80 7.14 7.68 8.62
C GLU A 80 5.85 8.45 8.31
N ASN A 81 6.01 9.66 7.82
CA ASN A 81 4.93 10.52 7.31
C ASN A 81 3.76 10.71 8.29
N LEU A 82 4.06 10.91 9.57
CA LEU A 82 3.02 11.26 10.53
C LEU A 82 2.64 12.73 10.38
N TYR A 83 1.34 13.00 10.31
CA TYR A 83 0.79 14.34 10.10
C TYR A 83 0.35 14.98 11.42
N VAL A 84 0.66 16.26 11.55
CA VAL A 84 0.00 17.12 12.53
C VAL A 84 -1.25 17.67 11.85
N VAL A 85 -2.41 17.24 12.33
CA VAL A 85 -3.69 17.64 11.74
C VAL A 85 -4.06 19.02 12.25
N GLY A 86 -4.37 19.92 11.32
CA GLY A 86 -4.86 21.27 11.59
C GLY A 86 -6.38 21.33 11.77
N ASP A 87 -6.98 22.41 11.34
CA ASP A 87 -8.41 22.65 11.48
C ASP A 87 -9.23 21.81 10.49
N GLU A 88 -10.45 21.48 10.91
CA GLU A 88 -11.47 20.92 10.01
C GLU A 88 -11.93 22.01 9.03
N LEU A 89 -11.81 21.74 7.74
CA LEU A 89 -12.16 22.70 6.70
C LEU A 89 -13.63 22.59 6.28
N GLU A 90 -14.12 21.35 6.13
CA GLU A 90 -15.45 21.10 5.60
C GLU A 90 -16.03 19.78 6.13
N LYS A 91 -17.36 19.75 6.30
CA LYS A 91 -18.10 18.50 6.55
C LYS A 91 -18.58 17.90 5.24
N MET A 92 -18.25 16.63 5.05
CA MET A 92 -18.55 15.90 3.81
C MET A 92 -19.60 14.84 4.03
N ASN A 93 -20.45 14.62 3.04
CA ASN A 93 -21.33 13.44 2.98
C ASN A 93 -20.58 12.31 2.29
N ILE A 94 -20.42 11.20 2.99
CA ILE A 94 -19.66 10.05 2.50
C ILE A 94 -20.56 9.12 1.67
N ILE A 95 -20.16 8.83 0.44
CA ILE A 95 -20.80 7.81 -0.41
C ILE A 95 -20.58 6.41 0.18
N THR A 96 -21.42 5.46 -0.18
CA THR A 96 -21.24 4.08 0.30
C THR A 96 -20.04 3.41 -0.36
N PRO A 97 -19.43 2.38 0.29
CA PRO A 97 -18.34 1.62 -0.32
C PRO A 97 -18.75 0.99 -1.66
N GLN A 98 -20.01 0.52 -1.76
CA GLN A 98 -20.52 -0.03 -3.03
C GLN A 98 -20.55 1.03 -4.13
N ALA A 99 -20.96 2.26 -3.84
CA ALA A 99 -20.97 3.34 -4.81
C ALA A 99 -19.55 3.67 -5.32
N ALA A 100 -18.54 3.61 -4.45
CA ALA A 100 -17.15 3.77 -4.85
C ALA A 100 -16.66 2.61 -5.74
N ILE A 101 -16.97 1.38 -5.37
CA ILE A 101 -16.66 0.20 -6.18
C ILE A 101 -17.32 0.30 -7.57
N ASP A 102 -18.59 0.71 -7.64
CA ASP A 102 -19.30 0.88 -8.91
C ASP A 102 -18.62 1.92 -9.82
N VAL A 103 -18.07 2.98 -9.25
CA VAL A 103 -17.27 3.97 -10.01
C VAL A 103 -16.05 3.30 -10.63
N TYR A 104 -15.31 2.52 -9.84
CA TYR A 104 -14.14 1.80 -10.35
C TYR A 104 -14.52 0.81 -11.45
N VAL A 105 -15.49 -0.05 -11.20
CA VAL A 105 -15.95 -1.05 -12.19
C VAL A 105 -16.38 -0.41 -13.49
N LYS A 106 -17.09 0.71 -13.43
CA LYS A 106 -17.50 1.48 -14.61
C LYS A 106 -16.30 2.04 -15.38
N GLU A 107 -15.27 2.52 -14.68
CA GLU A 107 -14.08 3.05 -15.33
C GLU A 107 -13.24 1.92 -15.94
N TYR A 108 -13.01 0.85 -15.17
CA TYR A 108 -12.29 -0.34 -15.59
C TYR A 108 -12.91 -0.98 -16.84
N SER A 109 -14.23 -1.06 -16.90
CA SER A 109 -14.96 -1.67 -18.05
C SER A 109 -14.86 -0.90 -19.38
N LYS A 110 -14.26 0.29 -19.38
CA LYS A 110 -14.01 1.04 -20.64
C LYS A 110 -12.83 0.52 -21.44
N ALA A 111 -11.96 -0.25 -20.85
CA ALA A 111 -10.81 -0.87 -21.50
C ALA A 111 -11.02 -2.37 -21.70
N ILE A 112 -10.27 -2.95 -22.63
CA ILE A 112 -10.24 -4.41 -22.80
C ILE A 112 -9.17 -4.95 -21.86
N HIS A 113 -9.58 -5.85 -20.98
CA HIS A 113 -8.70 -6.54 -20.04
C HIS A 113 -8.67 -8.01 -20.40
N PHE A 114 -7.50 -8.59 -20.38
CA PHE A 114 -7.30 -10.03 -20.64
C PHE A 114 -7.11 -10.81 -19.33
N GLU A 115 -6.71 -10.10 -18.29
CA GLU A 115 -6.45 -10.64 -16.96
C GLU A 115 -7.70 -10.47 -16.08
N THR A 116 -7.82 -11.36 -15.10
CA THR A 116 -8.86 -11.27 -14.07
C THR A 116 -8.33 -10.43 -12.91
N THR A 117 -9.08 -9.38 -12.57
CA THR A 117 -8.79 -8.54 -11.41
C THR A 117 -9.84 -8.79 -10.33
N GLU A 118 -9.40 -9.06 -9.12
CA GLU A 118 -10.24 -9.24 -7.94
C GLU A 118 -10.08 -8.04 -6.99
N ILE A 119 -11.21 -7.45 -6.56
CA ILE A 119 -11.22 -6.44 -5.50
C ILE A 119 -11.15 -7.19 -4.17
N THR A 120 -10.04 -7.02 -3.45
CA THR A 120 -9.80 -7.72 -2.18
C THR A 120 -10.16 -6.89 -0.96
N ASN A 121 -10.15 -5.56 -1.08
CA ASN A 121 -10.51 -4.66 0.01
C ASN A 121 -11.07 -3.34 -0.49
N ALA A 122 -11.93 -2.71 0.32
CA ALA A 122 -12.38 -1.33 0.15
C ALA A 122 -12.53 -0.70 1.55
N GLU A 123 -11.63 0.19 1.91
CA GLU A 123 -11.57 0.80 3.24
C GLU A 123 -11.65 2.32 3.14
N LEU A 124 -12.42 2.95 4.03
CA LEU A 124 -12.43 4.41 4.15
C LEU A 124 -11.16 4.88 4.86
N ASN A 125 -10.38 5.69 4.20
CA ASN A 125 -9.12 6.24 4.71
C ASN A 125 -9.08 7.75 4.52
N TYR A 126 -8.22 8.43 5.26
CA TYR A 126 -7.72 9.73 4.83
C TYR A 126 -6.55 9.53 3.87
N VAL A 127 -6.65 10.11 2.69
CA VAL A 127 -5.53 10.30 1.77
C VAL A 127 -5.06 11.73 1.83
N VAL A 128 -3.75 11.94 1.76
CA VAL A 128 -3.19 13.29 1.76
C VAL A 128 -2.98 13.73 0.32
N VAL A 129 -3.64 14.81 -0.03
CA VAL A 129 -3.56 15.44 -1.36
C VAL A 129 -2.75 16.72 -1.22
N LEU A 130 -1.80 16.92 -2.11
CA LEU A 130 -1.05 18.17 -2.22
C LEU A 130 -1.77 19.11 -3.19
N ASP A 131 -2.09 20.29 -2.73
CA ASP A 131 -2.63 21.37 -3.55
C ASP A 131 -1.71 22.59 -3.45
N LYS A 132 -1.96 23.62 -4.26
CA LYS A 132 -1.18 24.87 -4.30
C LYS A 132 -1.06 25.55 -2.95
N ASP A 133 -2.08 25.40 -2.11
CA ASP A 133 -2.18 26.04 -0.81
C ASP A 133 -1.70 25.15 0.37
N GLY A 134 -1.29 23.90 0.10
CA GLY A 134 -0.78 23.01 1.12
C GLY A 134 -1.24 21.56 1.01
N MET A 135 -1.09 20.82 2.11
CA MET A 135 -1.51 19.43 2.22
C MET A 135 -2.88 19.33 2.89
N TYR A 136 -3.77 18.56 2.31
CA TYR A 136 -5.12 18.33 2.80
C TYR A 136 -5.37 16.83 2.99
N ALA A 137 -5.87 16.46 4.18
CA ALA A 137 -6.37 15.12 4.42
C ALA A 137 -7.82 15.04 3.92
N ARG A 138 -8.06 14.21 2.92
CA ARG A 138 -9.37 14.03 2.29
C ARG A 138 -9.85 12.60 2.52
N PRO A 139 -11.13 12.40 2.96
CA PRO A 139 -11.67 11.05 3.04
C PRO A 139 -11.79 10.44 1.64
N ALA A 140 -11.31 9.23 1.50
CA ALA A 140 -11.37 8.46 0.25
C ALA A 140 -11.60 6.98 0.53
N TRP A 141 -12.30 6.31 -0.37
CA TRP A 141 -12.35 4.87 -0.42
C TRP A 141 -11.07 4.36 -1.10
N VAL A 142 -10.22 3.70 -0.32
CA VAL A 142 -9.01 3.05 -0.82
C VAL A 142 -9.38 1.62 -1.18
N ILE A 143 -9.29 1.30 -2.47
CA ILE A 143 -9.66 0.00 -3.03
C ILE A 143 -8.38 -0.72 -3.41
N THR A 144 -8.18 -1.90 -2.83
CA THR A 144 -7.06 -2.79 -3.14
C THR A 144 -7.54 -3.91 -4.05
N MET A 145 -6.77 -4.20 -5.07
CA MET A 145 -7.06 -5.19 -6.07
C MET A 145 -5.85 -6.09 -6.30
N VAL A 146 -6.12 -7.31 -6.72
CA VAL A 146 -5.12 -8.27 -7.16
C VAL A 146 -5.42 -8.69 -8.59
N THR A 147 -4.44 -8.58 -9.45
CA THR A 147 -4.51 -9.05 -10.84
C THR A 147 -3.47 -10.14 -11.05
N GLU A 148 -3.88 -11.29 -11.57
CA GLU A 148 -2.98 -12.37 -11.92
C GLU A 148 -2.30 -12.04 -13.25
N MET A 149 -1.04 -11.61 -13.18
CA MET A 149 -0.25 -11.24 -14.36
C MET A 149 0.56 -12.42 -14.86
N PRO A 150 0.52 -12.75 -16.18
CA PRO A 150 1.35 -13.80 -16.73
C PRO A 150 2.84 -13.43 -16.63
N VAL A 151 3.65 -14.39 -16.24
CA VAL A 151 5.11 -14.22 -16.23
C VAL A 151 5.62 -14.25 -17.67
N GLU A 152 6.28 -13.20 -18.12
CA GLU A 152 6.85 -13.14 -19.45
C GLU A 152 7.90 -14.23 -19.68
N ASN A 153 7.77 -14.94 -20.78
CA ASN A 153 8.68 -16.02 -21.19
C ASN A 153 8.72 -17.25 -20.25
N ASP A 154 7.72 -17.43 -19.39
CA ASP A 154 7.62 -18.62 -18.58
C ASP A 154 7.00 -19.78 -19.38
N PRO A 155 7.74 -20.92 -19.59
CA PRO A 155 7.23 -22.08 -20.30
C PRO A 155 6.11 -22.81 -19.52
N LEU A 156 5.98 -22.58 -18.23
CA LEU A 156 4.94 -23.16 -17.37
C LEU A 156 3.65 -22.34 -17.36
N GLN A 157 3.66 -21.12 -17.97
CA GLN A 157 2.56 -20.18 -17.97
C GLN A 157 2.08 -19.83 -16.55
N GLU A 158 3.01 -19.71 -15.61
CA GLU A 158 2.71 -19.25 -14.26
C GLU A 158 2.26 -17.80 -14.26
N THR A 159 1.43 -17.44 -13.28
CA THR A 159 1.01 -16.07 -13.04
C THR A 159 1.58 -15.61 -11.70
N LEU A 160 1.81 -14.29 -11.59
CA LEU A 160 2.17 -13.64 -10.33
C LEU A 160 1.10 -12.61 -9.96
N PRO A 161 0.70 -12.55 -8.68
CA PRO A 161 -0.25 -11.55 -8.24
C PRO A 161 0.39 -10.16 -8.23
N GLU A 162 -0.21 -9.25 -8.97
CA GLU A 162 0.11 -7.81 -8.93
C GLU A 162 -0.94 -7.10 -8.08
N ASN A 163 -0.46 -6.38 -7.05
CA ASN A 163 -1.32 -5.57 -6.21
C ASN A 163 -1.43 -4.16 -6.77
N THR A 164 -2.66 -3.71 -6.97
CA THR A 164 -2.96 -2.33 -7.37
C THR A 164 -3.87 -1.68 -6.33
N VAL A 165 -3.60 -0.42 -6.04
CA VAL A 165 -4.38 0.38 -5.09
C VAL A 165 -4.83 1.66 -5.79
N ILE A 166 -6.12 1.97 -5.66
CA ILE A 166 -6.69 3.22 -6.11
C ILE A 166 -7.42 3.93 -4.96
N ALA A 167 -7.53 5.24 -5.06
CA ALA A 167 -8.31 6.04 -4.14
C ALA A 167 -9.45 6.75 -4.87
N ILE A 168 -10.65 6.67 -4.31
CA ILE A 168 -11.86 7.32 -4.81
C ILE A 168 -12.33 8.30 -3.75
N SER A 169 -12.47 9.57 -4.10
CA SER A 169 -12.98 10.61 -3.19
C SER A 169 -14.30 10.17 -2.60
N ALA A 170 -14.37 10.12 -1.26
CA ALA A 170 -15.52 9.59 -0.57
C ALA A 170 -16.74 10.52 -0.59
N ASP A 171 -16.60 11.77 -1.02
CA ASP A 171 -17.68 12.75 -1.16
C ASP A 171 -18.21 12.82 -2.60
N THR A 172 -17.32 12.84 -3.58
CA THR A 172 -17.69 13.09 -4.98
C THR A 172 -17.71 11.83 -5.85
N GLY A 173 -17.10 10.74 -5.39
CA GLY A 173 -16.93 9.52 -6.19
C GLY A 173 -15.95 9.69 -7.35
N VAL A 174 -15.10 10.72 -7.33
CA VAL A 174 -14.08 10.90 -8.35
C VAL A 174 -12.85 10.07 -8.01
N ILE A 175 -12.27 9.38 -8.97
CA ILE A 175 -10.97 8.72 -8.81
C ILE A 175 -9.94 9.81 -8.58
N LEU A 176 -9.23 9.70 -7.45
CA LEU A 176 -8.17 10.64 -7.13
C LEU A 176 -6.94 10.24 -7.94
N GLU A 177 -6.58 11.10 -8.86
CA GLU A 177 -5.30 11.00 -9.56
C GLU A 177 -4.31 11.93 -8.83
N ARG A 178 -3.08 11.46 -8.65
CA ARG A 178 -2.02 12.35 -8.20
C ARG A 178 -1.73 13.34 -9.33
N GLU A 179 -1.74 14.63 -9.06
CA GLU A 179 -1.28 15.60 -10.04
C GLU A 179 0.16 15.23 -10.44
N THR A 180 0.30 14.64 -11.62
CA THR A 180 1.62 14.50 -12.24
C THR A 180 2.08 15.90 -12.56
N ASP A 181 3.17 16.32 -11.92
CA ASP A 181 3.86 17.58 -12.21
C ASP A 181 4.18 17.62 -13.73
N THR A 182 3.25 18.16 -14.51
CA THR A 182 3.49 18.47 -15.93
C THR A 182 4.40 19.70 -15.97
N ARG A 183 5.70 19.43 -15.89
CA ARG A 183 6.73 20.40 -16.25
C ARG A 183 7.03 20.31 -17.74
#